data_23b30dbae3803f8b401539e7e30f50c3
#
_entry.id   23b30dbae3803f8b401539e7e30f50c3
#
_cell.length_a   1.000
_cell.length_b   1.000
_cell.length_c   1.000
_cell.angle_alpha   90.00
_cell.angle_beta   90.00
_cell.angle_gamma   90.00
#
_symmetry.space_group_name_H-M   'P 1'
#
loop_
_entity.id
_entity.type
_entity.pdbx_description
1 polymer ?
#
loop_
_entity_poly.entity_id
_entity_poly.type
_entity_poly.pdbx_seq_one_letter_code
_entity_poly.pdbx_strand_id
1 'polypeptide(L)'
;MRRNRFWIILALTAVWVLGTFLMSESAAKKKEVVRTVSGMVLDQEENPIAGAVVEMTDLQNGKKLAIYTSDDGHYLFSNLDARHDYHLQASYKGLSSEIRTASSFDTSNRIILNFKIPKS
;
A
#
# COMPACT_ATOMS: atom_id res chain seq x y z
N MET A 1 49.34 -35.09 29.09
CA MET A 1 49.77 -34.45 27.89
C MET A 1 48.81 -34.47 26.75
N ARG A 2 48.18 -35.57 26.52
CA ARG A 2 47.24 -35.68 25.42
C ARG A 2 45.95 -34.93 25.65
N ARG A 3 45.63 -34.65 26.87
CA ARG A 3 44.40 -33.97 27.24
C ARG A 3 44.32 -32.56 26.75
N ASN A 4 45.45 -31.93 26.53
CA ASN A 4 45.47 -30.54 26.11
C ASN A 4 44.88 -30.32 24.73
N ARG A 5 44.90 -31.36 23.91
CA ARG A 5 44.40 -31.26 22.55
C ARG A 5 42.89 -31.13 22.49
N PHE A 6 42.21 -31.74 23.43
CA PHE A 6 40.75 -31.69 23.42
C PHE A 6 40.20 -30.33 23.75
N TRP A 7 40.92 -29.60 24.55
CA TRP A 7 40.48 -28.26 24.94
C TRP A 7 40.45 -27.29 23.78
N ILE A 8 41.36 -27.41 22.84
CA ILE A 8 41.44 -26.53 21.70
C ILE A 8 40.26 -26.75 20.77
N ILE A 9 39.84 -27.99 20.63
CA ILE A 9 38.71 -28.32 19.75
C ILE A 9 37.41 -27.74 20.28
N LEU A 10 37.20 -27.75 21.56
CA LEU A 10 36.02 -27.20 22.20
C LEU A 10 35.90 -25.68 21.98
N ALA A 11 37.02 -25.01 22.05
CA ALA A 11 37.04 -23.57 21.84
C ALA A 11 36.63 -23.18 20.40
N LEU A 12 37.05 -23.98 19.44
CA LEU A 12 36.69 -23.72 18.05
C LEU A 12 35.20 -23.87 17.77
N THR A 13 34.56 -24.87 18.37
CA THR A 13 33.13 -25.08 18.15
C THR A 13 32.27 -23.96 18.72
N ALA A 14 32.69 -23.36 19.79
CA ALA A 14 31.97 -22.23 20.40
C ALA A 14 31.93 -21.02 19.47
N VAL A 15 33.00 -20.76 18.76
CA VAL A 15 33.09 -19.62 17.83
C VAL A 15 32.14 -19.79 16.64
N TRP A 16 31.95 -20.99 16.20
CA TRP A 16 31.04 -21.26 15.10
C TRP A 16 29.59 -20.89 15.39
N VAL A 17 29.13 -21.17 16.56
CA VAL A 17 27.76 -20.89 16.97
C VAL A 17 27.49 -19.41 16.98
N LEU A 18 28.43 -18.61 17.41
CA LEU A 18 28.26 -17.16 17.42
C LEU A 18 28.19 -16.55 16.02
N GLY A 19 28.95 -17.08 15.10
CA GLY A 19 28.97 -16.59 13.72
C GLY A 19 27.63 -16.77 13.01
N THR A 20 27.01 -17.91 13.21
CA THR A 20 25.71 -18.18 12.57
C THR A 20 24.58 -17.37 13.17
N PHE A 21 24.65 -17.06 14.43
CA PHE A 21 23.60 -16.29 15.09
C PHE A 21 23.52 -14.86 14.55
N LEU A 22 24.64 -14.23 14.31
CA LEU A 22 24.66 -12.83 13.86
C LEU A 22 24.10 -12.63 12.47
N MET A 23 24.14 -13.62 11.60
CA MET A 23 23.69 -13.49 10.23
C MET A 23 22.17 -13.46 10.09
N SER A 24 21.45 -14.03 11.01
CA SER A 24 19.99 -14.12 10.91
C SER A 24 19.27 -12.81 11.24
N GLU A 25 19.90 -11.89 11.92
CA GLU A 25 19.25 -10.65 12.32
C GLU A 25 19.20 -9.60 11.21
N SER A 26 20.16 -9.59 10.32
CA SER A 26 20.23 -8.54 9.29
C SER A 26 19.20 -8.70 8.19
N ALA A 27 18.55 -9.84 8.07
CA ALA A 27 17.59 -10.11 7.02
C ALA A 27 16.18 -9.57 7.31
N ALA A 28 15.91 -9.13 8.52
CA ALA A 28 14.55 -8.85 8.98
C ALA A 28 14.10 -7.39 8.83
N LYS A 29 14.87 -6.52 8.18
CA LYS A 29 14.62 -5.08 8.28
C LYS A 29 14.21 -4.38 7.00
N LYS A 30 13.46 -5.04 6.15
CA LYS A 30 12.91 -4.34 4.99
C LYS A 30 11.63 -3.62 5.38
N LYS A 31 11.64 -2.31 5.26
CA LYS A 31 10.46 -1.49 5.42
C LYS A 31 9.71 -1.38 4.11
N GLU A 32 8.46 -1.77 4.12
CA GLU A 32 7.58 -1.48 2.99
C GLU A 32 7.02 -0.08 3.13
N VAL A 33 6.96 0.66 2.03
CA VAL A 33 6.35 1.97 1.97
C VAL A 33 4.98 1.80 1.34
N VAL A 34 3.95 1.81 2.18
CA VAL A 34 2.57 1.62 1.73
C VAL A 34 1.74 2.87 1.99
N ARG A 35 0.64 2.97 1.27
CA ARG A 35 -0.22 4.14 1.26
C ARG A 35 -1.68 3.73 1.19
N THR A 36 -2.53 4.59 1.73
CA THR A 36 -3.97 4.47 1.65
C THR A 36 -4.55 5.66 0.90
N VAL A 37 -5.48 5.40 -0.02
CA VAL A 37 -6.26 6.43 -0.69
C VAL A 37 -7.73 6.19 -0.36
N SER A 38 -8.40 7.23 0.11
CA SER A 38 -9.81 7.14 0.50
C SER A 38 -10.53 8.43 0.15
N GLY A 39 -11.83 8.44 0.28
CA GLY A 39 -12.64 9.61 0.04
C GLY A 39 -14.10 9.29 -0.11
N MET A 40 -14.84 10.24 -0.66
CA MET A 40 -16.27 10.13 -0.88
C MET A 40 -16.60 10.40 -2.33
N VAL A 41 -17.67 9.78 -2.79
CA VAL A 41 -18.29 10.11 -4.07
C VAL A 41 -19.61 10.81 -3.79
N LEU A 42 -19.76 12.00 -4.34
CA LEU A 42 -20.90 12.88 -4.10
C LEU A 42 -21.58 13.24 -5.42
N ASP A 43 -22.85 13.61 -5.33
CA ASP A 43 -23.54 14.24 -6.44
C ASP A 43 -23.28 15.76 -6.45
N GLN A 44 -23.94 16.49 -7.35
CA GLN A 44 -23.73 17.93 -7.50
C GLN A 44 -24.30 18.73 -6.31
N GLU A 45 -25.24 18.17 -5.58
CA GLU A 45 -25.80 18.74 -4.37
C GLU A 45 -25.07 18.32 -3.11
N GLU A 46 -23.91 17.64 -3.29
CA GLU A 46 -23.05 17.16 -2.20
C GLU A 46 -23.66 16.05 -1.36
N ASN A 47 -24.61 15.31 -1.93
CA ASN A 47 -25.16 14.12 -1.28
C ASN A 47 -24.27 12.92 -1.59
N PRO A 48 -23.99 12.07 -0.59
CA PRO A 48 -23.20 10.85 -0.84
C PRO A 48 -23.92 9.89 -1.78
N ILE A 49 -23.13 9.22 -2.63
CA ILE A 49 -23.66 8.22 -3.57
C ILE A 49 -23.21 6.84 -3.14
N ALA A 50 -24.17 6.02 -2.73
CA ALA A 50 -23.93 4.61 -2.47
C ALA A 50 -23.85 3.83 -3.79
N GLY A 51 -22.97 2.84 -3.86
CA GLY A 51 -22.88 1.97 -5.02
C GLY A 51 -22.27 2.61 -6.25
N ALA A 52 -21.60 3.74 -6.13
CA ALA A 52 -20.77 4.27 -7.20
C ALA A 52 -19.52 3.39 -7.35
N VAL A 53 -18.99 3.34 -8.56
CA VAL A 53 -17.74 2.60 -8.83
C VAL A 53 -16.58 3.57 -8.77
N VAL A 54 -15.54 3.23 -8.01
CA VAL A 54 -14.27 3.96 -8.05
C VAL A 54 -13.23 3.04 -8.64
N GLU A 55 -12.70 3.42 -9.80
CA GLU A 55 -11.66 2.67 -10.48
C GLU A 55 -10.32 3.33 -10.26
N MET A 56 -9.34 2.52 -9.88
CA MET A 56 -7.97 2.96 -9.68
C MET A 56 -7.08 2.24 -10.70
N THR A 57 -6.21 3.00 -11.34
CA THR A 57 -5.20 2.47 -12.28
C THR A 57 -3.82 2.76 -11.74
N ASP A 58 -3.02 1.72 -11.59
CA ASP A 58 -1.60 1.86 -11.25
C ASP A 58 -0.85 2.23 -12.54
N LEU A 59 -0.27 3.42 -12.56
CA LEU A 59 0.40 3.94 -13.76
C LEU A 59 1.75 3.27 -14.01
N GLN A 60 2.30 2.58 -13.02
CA GLN A 60 3.58 1.89 -13.15
C GLN A 60 3.45 0.60 -13.97
N ASN A 61 2.36 -0.12 -13.80
CA ASN A 61 2.16 -1.44 -14.41
C ASN A 61 0.84 -1.59 -15.16
N GLY A 62 -0.03 -0.57 -15.15
CA GLY A 62 -1.30 -0.59 -15.84
C GLY A 62 -2.40 -1.41 -15.17
N LYS A 63 -2.17 -1.92 -13.98
CA LYS A 63 -3.18 -2.72 -13.28
C LYS A 63 -4.33 -1.85 -12.81
N LYS A 64 -5.54 -2.39 -12.90
CA LYS A 64 -6.77 -1.70 -12.51
C LYS A 64 -7.47 -2.46 -11.40
N LEU A 65 -8.07 -1.71 -10.49
CA LEU A 65 -8.89 -2.22 -9.43
C LEU A 65 -10.10 -1.32 -9.27
N ALA A 66 -11.28 -1.91 -9.15
CA ALA A 66 -12.52 -1.15 -8.98
C ALA A 66 -13.25 -1.64 -7.74
N ILE A 67 -13.81 -0.70 -6.99
CA ILE A 67 -14.62 -1.01 -5.81
C ILE A 67 -15.89 -0.16 -5.84
N TYR A 68 -16.90 -0.59 -5.08
CA TYR A 68 -18.12 0.16 -4.89
C TYR A 68 -18.05 1.01 -3.63
N THR A 69 -18.68 2.18 -3.67
CA THR A 69 -18.82 2.99 -2.46
C THR A 69 -19.82 2.35 -1.50
N SER A 70 -19.59 2.60 -0.21
CA SER A 70 -20.48 2.18 0.86
C SER A 70 -21.77 3.01 0.87
N ASP A 71 -22.67 2.70 1.80
CA ASP A 71 -23.97 3.39 1.93
C ASP A 71 -23.83 4.88 2.17
N ASP A 72 -22.74 5.31 2.78
CA ASP A 72 -22.43 6.71 3.02
C ASP A 72 -21.48 7.32 1.99
N GLY A 73 -21.31 6.65 0.85
CA GLY A 73 -20.53 7.18 -0.27
C GLY A 73 -19.04 7.06 -0.14
N HIS A 74 -18.52 6.36 0.85
CA HIS A 74 -17.08 6.24 1.08
C HIS A 74 -16.46 5.11 0.27
N TYR A 75 -15.18 5.29 -0.07
CA TYR A 75 -14.35 4.25 -0.68
C TYR A 75 -12.97 4.24 -0.01
N LEU A 76 -12.29 3.11 -0.11
CA LEU A 76 -10.96 2.94 0.48
C LEU A 76 -10.14 1.96 -0.36
N PHE A 77 -8.95 2.41 -0.76
CA PHE A 77 -7.90 1.55 -1.29
C PHE A 77 -6.74 1.54 -0.31
N SER A 78 -6.33 0.37 0.13
CA SER A 78 -5.23 0.22 1.09
C SER A 78 -4.10 -0.61 0.50
N ASN A 79 -2.96 -0.61 1.20
CA ASN A 79 -1.77 -1.37 0.80
C ASN A 79 -1.25 -1.03 -0.60
N LEU A 80 -1.37 0.24 -0.98
CA LEU A 80 -0.84 0.72 -2.25
C LEU A 80 0.64 1.03 -2.10
N ASP A 81 1.40 0.82 -3.18
CA ASP A 81 2.82 1.17 -3.20
C ASP A 81 2.97 2.68 -3.28
N ALA A 82 3.57 3.28 -2.26
CA ALA A 82 3.72 4.73 -2.19
C ALA A 82 4.70 5.28 -3.23
N ARG A 83 5.45 4.43 -3.92
CA ARG A 83 6.36 4.83 -4.99
C ARG A 83 5.68 4.92 -6.36
N HIS A 84 4.43 4.43 -6.47
CA HIS A 84 3.69 4.45 -7.72
C HIS A 84 2.74 5.65 -7.76
N ASP A 85 2.42 6.08 -8.96
CA ASP A 85 1.35 7.03 -9.21
C ASP A 85 0.09 6.27 -9.61
N TYR A 86 -1.06 6.76 -9.17
CA TYR A 86 -2.35 6.13 -9.45
C TYR A 86 -3.33 7.16 -10.00
N HIS A 87 -4.09 6.76 -11.02
CA HIS A 87 -5.26 7.50 -11.46
C HIS A 87 -6.50 6.89 -10.83
N LEU A 88 -7.41 7.75 -10.35
CA LEU A 88 -8.68 7.33 -9.80
C LEU A 88 -9.81 8.08 -10.51
N GLN A 89 -10.91 7.40 -10.77
CA GLN A 89 -12.10 7.98 -11.37
C GLN A 89 -13.32 7.29 -10.79
N ALA A 90 -14.34 8.08 -10.45
CA ALA A 90 -15.62 7.56 -10.01
C ALA A 90 -16.63 7.59 -11.14
N SER A 91 -17.54 6.62 -11.14
CA SER A 91 -18.64 6.58 -12.09
C SER A 91 -19.91 6.08 -11.42
N TYR A 92 -21.05 6.56 -11.94
CA TYR A 92 -22.36 6.17 -11.42
C TYR A 92 -23.39 6.38 -12.52
N LYS A 93 -24.17 5.34 -12.83
CA LYS A 93 -25.23 5.37 -13.84
C LYS A 93 -24.78 5.95 -15.18
N GLY A 94 -23.62 5.51 -15.64
CA GLY A 94 -23.07 5.92 -16.93
C GLY A 94 -22.39 7.28 -16.94
N LEU A 95 -22.35 7.98 -15.81
CA LEU A 95 -21.68 9.27 -15.70
C LEU A 95 -20.36 9.10 -14.96
N SER A 96 -19.34 9.83 -15.38
CA SER A 96 -18.01 9.73 -14.79
C SER A 96 -17.53 11.07 -14.25
N SER A 97 -16.83 11.02 -13.14
CA SER A 97 -16.14 12.17 -12.56
C SER A 97 -14.89 12.49 -13.37
N GLU A 98 -14.25 13.60 -13.03
CA GLU A 98 -12.89 13.85 -13.49
C GLU A 98 -11.93 12.81 -12.90
N ILE A 99 -10.78 12.65 -13.56
CA ILE A 99 -9.73 11.79 -13.07
C ILE A 99 -8.89 12.56 -12.06
N ARG A 100 -8.60 11.92 -10.91
CA ARG A 100 -7.72 12.48 -9.89
C ARG A 100 -6.48 11.61 -9.78
N THR A 101 -5.37 12.21 -9.40
CA THR A 101 -4.08 11.50 -9.29
C THR A 101 -3.62 11.43 -7.84
N ALA A 102 -3.27 10.23 -7.40
CA ALA A 102 -2.51 10.03 -6.17
C ALA A 102 -1.04 9.94 -6.56
N SER A 103 -0.29 10.99 -6.29
CA SER A 103 1.08 11.12 -6.76
C SER A 103 2.08 10.52 -5.79
N SER A 104 3.11 9.88 -6.32
CA SER A 104 4.24 9.40 -5.52
C SER A 104 5.04 10.54 -4.87
N PHE A 105 4.91 11.75 -5.39
CA PHE A 105 5.54 12.93 -4.80
C PHE A 105 4.85 13.41 -3.52
N ASP A 106 3.61 13.01 -3.29
CA ASP A 106 2.94 13.28 -2.03
C ASP A 106 3.57 12.41 -0.94
N THR A 107 4.09 13.02 0.10
CA THR A 107 4.78 12.30 1.17
C THR A 107 3.84 11.73 2.22
N SER A 108 2.55 12.00 2.12
CA SER A 108 1.55 11.50 3.06
C SER A 108 1.28 10.01 2.83
N ASN A 109 1.16 9.26 3.91
CA ASN A 109 0.76 7.85 3.85
C ASN A 109 -0.74 7.68 3.63
N ARG A 110 -1.49 8.76 3.77
CA ARG A 110 -2.94 8.76 3.63
C ARG A 110 -3.35 9.92 2.75
N ILE A 111 -3.92 9.62 1.60
CA ILE A 111 -4.40 10.61 0.63
C ILE A 111 -5.91 10.55 0.61
N ILE A 112 -6.56 11.73 0.63
CA ILE A 112 -8.00 11.84 0.53
C ILE A 112 -8.35 12.51 -0.78
N LEU A 113 -9.12 11.82 -1.63
CA LEU A 113 -9.60 12.31 -2.91
C LEU A 113 -11.11 12.12 -2.97
N ASN A 114 -11.84 13.23 -3.07
CA ASN A 114 -13.29 13.21 -3.22
C ASN A 114 -13.67 13.43 -4.68
N PHE A 115 -14.79 12.85 -5.09
CA PHE A 115 -15.27 12.93 -6.47
C PHE A 115 -16.69 13.48 -6.49
N LYS A 116 -17.00 14.24 -7.54
CA LYS A 116 -18.37 14.64 -7.84
C LYS A 116 -18.78 14.05 -9.16
N ILE A 117 -19.94 13.41 -9.18
CA ILE A 117 -20.53 12.88 -10.38
C ILE A 117 -21.32 14.00 -11.06
N PRO A 118 -21.11 14.26 -12.37
CA PRO A 118 -21.83 15.31 -13.04
C PRO A 118 -23.31 15.01 -13.15
N LYS A 119 -24.12 16.03 -13.42
CA LYS A 119 -25.54 15.86 -13.69
C LYS A 119 -25.73 15.25 -15.08
N SER A 120 -26.76 14.44 -15.21
CA SER A 120 -27.17 13.86 -16.47
C SER A 120 -27.86 14.88 -17.37
#